data_51eeae0206a82ca3850e1467523b8ae7
#
_entry.id   51eeae0206a82ca3850e1467523b8ae7
#
_cell.length_a   1.000
_cell.length_b   1.000
_cell.length_c   1.000
_cell.angle_alpha   90.00
_cell.angle_beta   90.00
_cell.angle_gamma   90.00
#
_symmetry.space_group_name_H-M   'P 1'
#
loop_
_entity.id
_entity.type
_entity.pdbx_description
1 polymer ?
#
loop_
_entity_poly.entity_id
_entity_poly.type
_entity_poly.pdbx_seq_one_letter_code
_entity_poly.pdbx_strand_id
1 'polypeptide(L)'
;ATDVYDFKVKLLHPDQGSLVGFIPELTVQVMNEDQLPENRKEVDDQDPKLHYSEGWQHETDNTNFSNGTESWSSFSQVTDEEGKKHIEVTITFKGTGVEVRGVVDPSHGLYSVTLDGKEIAFEEGRGHDYEIEGDHYFSGYGDQRKLDQSLVNLQGLAKGYHQLRLHLDPSLNDPQSSRAIQVDRFILSGKDSQLLSQEELQQIIREGVEKIKATSLE
;
A
#
# COMPACT_ATOMS: atom_id res chain seq x y z
N ALA A 1 8.47 -28.30 12.66
CA ALA A 1 7.46 -28.23 11.61
C ALA A 1 8.17 -27.64 10.40
N THR A 2 8.25 -28.44 9.33
CA THR A 2 8.82 -28.00 8.05
C THR A 2 7.70 -27.32 7.30
N ASP A 3 7.80 -26.02 7.11
CA ASP A 3 6.87 -25.29 6.26
C ASP A 3 7.09 -25.77 4.81
N VAL A 4 6.11 -26.49 4.29
CA VAL A 4 6.11 -26.91 2.89
C VAL A 4 5.55 -25.73 2.10
N TYR A 5 6.42 -25.06 1.37
CA TYR A 5 6.00 -24.05 0.41
C TYR A 5 5.73 -24.73 -0.94
N ASP A 6 4.48 -24.75 -1.36
CA ASP A 6 4.12 -25.15 -2.73
C ASP A 6 4.44 -23.98 -3.68
N PHE A 7 5.36 -24.23 -4.62
CA PHE A 7 5.63 -23.25 -5.67
C PHE A 7 5.03 -23.71 -7.00
N LYS A 8 4.42 -22.80 -7.71
CA LYS A 8 4.14 -22.99 -9.14
C LYS A 8 5.26 -22.37 -9.95
N VAL A 9 6.01 -23.21 -10.68
CA VAL A 9 7.02 -22.75 -11.63
C VAL A 9 6.34 -22.57 -12.99
N LYS A 10 6.25 -21.32 -13.46
CA LYS A 10 5.81 -20.99 -14.81
C LYS A 10 7.05 -20.81 -15.67
N LEU A 11 7.31 -21.79 -16.56
CA LEU A 11 8.32 -21.63 -17.60
C LEU A 11 7.74 -20.73 -18.69
N LEU A 12 8.27 -19.53 -18.83
CA LEU A 12 7.99 -18.68 -19.97
C LEU A 12 8.82 -19.16 -21.15
N HIS A 13 8.16 -19.75 -22.13
CA HIS A 13 8.79 -20.18 -23.37
C HIS A 13 9.10 -18.97 -24.25
N PRO A 14 10.32 -18.83 -24.75
CA PRO A 14 10.55 -18.07 -25.97
C PRO A 14 10.06 -18.90 -27.16
N ASP A 15 9.36 -18.23 -28.05
CA ASP A 15 8.85 -18.84 -29.28
C ASP A 15 9.92 -19.56 -30.09
N GLN A 16 9.55 -20.72 -30.51
CA GLN A 16 10.05 -21.58 -31.56
C GLN A 16 11.35 -21.16 -32.24
N GLY A 17 12.42 -21.84 -31.93
CA GLY A 17 13.64 -21.81 -32.69
C GLY A 17 14.72 -22.72 -32.13
N SER A 18 14.89 -23.87 -32.75
CA SER A 18 16.09 -24.70 -32.74
C SER A 18 16.93 -24.79 -31.47
N LEU A 19 16.81 -25.89 -30.78
CA LEU A 19 17.70 -26.37 -29.72
C LEU A 19 19.12 -26.60 -30.22
N VAL A 20 19.94 -25.61 -30.25
CA VAL A 20 21.40 -25.78 -30.06
C VAL A 20 21.93 -24.49 -29.46
N GLY A 21 22.32 -24.52 -28.21
CA GLY A 21 23.09 -23.44 -27.60
C GLY A 21 22.55 -22.96 -26.29
N PHE A 22 23.27 -23.30 -25.24
CA PHE A 22 23.44 -22.58 -23.98
C PHE A 22 22.23 -21.81 -23.50
N ILE A 23 21.58 -22.32 -22.48
CA ILE A 23 20.68 -21.53 -21.62
C ILE A 23 21.57 -20.82 -20.59
N PRO A 24 21.90 -19.53 -20.77
CA PRO A 24 22.90 -18.87 -19.91
C PRO A 24 22.45 -18.69 -18.47
N GLU A 25 21.17 -18.52 -18.22
CA GLU A 25 20.60 -18.42 -16.86
C GLU A 25 19.10 -18.67 -16.90
N LEU A 26 18.63 -19.62 -16.08
CA LEU A 26 17.21 -19.78 -15.79
C LEU A 26 16.90 -18.95 -14.53
N THR A 27 16.31 -17.80 -14.71
CA THR A 27 15.77 -17.04 -13.57
C THR A 27 14.45 -17.65 -13.16
N VAL A 28 14.45 -18.38 -12.05
CA VAL A 28 13.22 -18.88 -11.44
C VAL A 28 12.70 -17.82 -10.48
N GLN A 29 11.62 -17.14 -10.86
CA GLN A 29 10.86 -16.32 -9.93
C GLN A 29 9.94 -17.21 -9.09
N VAL A 30 10.26 -17.37 -7.83
CA VAL A 30 9.36 -18.00 -6.87
C VAL A 30 8.39 -16.92 -6.38
N MET A 31 7.13 -17.02 -6.81
CA MET A 31 6.07 -16.13 -6.31
C MET A 31 5.27 -16.85 -5.23
N ASN A 32 5.02 -16.18 -4.12
CA ASN A 32 4.05 -16.63 -3.13
C ASN A 32 2.65 -16.73 -3.80
N GLU A 33 1.85 -17.72 -3.44
CA GLU A 33 0.50 -17.92 -3.98
C GLU A 33 -0.37 -16.65 -3.84
N ASP A 34 -0.22 -15.92 -2.75
CA ASP A 34 -0.94 -14.67 -2.51
C ASP A 34 -0.52 -13.51 -3.44
N GLN A 35 0.62 -13.61 -4.10
CA GLN A 35 1.13 -12.64 -5.05
C GLN A 35 0.84 -13.00 -6.52
N LEU A 36 0.19 -14.13 -6.76
CA LEU A 36 -0.26 -14.47 -8.11
C LEU A 36 -1.26 -13.42 -8.60
N PRO A 37 -1.27 -13.09 -9.91
CA PRO A 37 -2.18 -12.07 -10.45
C PRO A 37 -3.65 -12.31 -10.10
N GLU A 38 -4.09 -13.57 -10.10
CA GLU A 38 -5.45 -13.96 -9.73
C GLU A 38 -5.80 -13.74 -8.25
N ASN A 39 -4.79 -13.57 -7.40
CA ASN A 39 -4.95 -13.31 -5.96
C ASN A 39 -4.63 -11.85 -5.59
N ARG A 40 -4.51 -10.98 -6.59
CA ARG A 40 -4.30 -9.54 -6.39
C ARG A 40 -5.54 -8.78 -6.84
N LYS A 41 -5.99 -7.86 -6.01
CA LYS A 41 -7.14 -7.01 -6.28
C LYS A 41 -6.73 -5.54 -6.27
N GLU A 42 -6.89 -4.87 -7.39
CA GLU A 42 -6.71 -3.42 -7.46
C GLU A 42 -7.90 -2.69 -6.84
N VAL A 43 -7.60 -1.61 -6.14
CA VAL A 43 -8.53 -0.67 -5.52
C VAL A 43 -8.16 0.71 -6.02
N ASP A 44 -9.11 1.39 -6.61
CA ASP A 44 -8.98 2.75 -7.11
C ASP A 44 -8.73 3.73 -5.95
N ASP A 45 -7.93 4.77 -6.18
CA ASP A 45 -7.65 5.81 -5.18
C ASP A 45 -8.90 6.61 -4.79
N GLN A 46 -9.95 6.58 -5.60
CA GLN A 46 -11.23 7.24 -5.31
C GLN A 46 -12.33 6.26 -4.88
N ASP A 47 -11.98 5.02 -4.51
CA ASP A 47 -12.97 4.10 -3.95
C ASP A 47 -13.56 4.68 -2.65
N PRO A 48 -14.91 4.77 -2.53
CA PRO A 48 -15.57 5.42 -1.40
C PRO A 48 -15.34 4.73 -0.04
N LYS A 49 -14.76 3.55 -0.01
CA LYS A 49 -14.37 2.85 1.23
C LYS A 49 -13.02 3.29 1.78
N LEU A 50 -12.22 3.99 0.99
CA LEU A 50 -11.00 4.62 1.47
C LEU A 50 -11.34 5.81 2.36
N HIS A 51 -10.49 6.08 3.34
CA HIS A 51 -10.65 7.23 4.21
C HIS A 51 -9.47 8.18 4.02
N TYR A 52 -9.78 9.41 3.68
CA TYR A 52 -8.84 10.51 3.53
C TYR A 52 -9.09 11.56 4.60
N SER A 53 -8.04 12.13 5.18
CA SER A 53 -8.16 13.33 5.99
C SER A 53 -8.64 14.52 5.13
N GLU A 54 -9.00 15.63 5.77
CA GLU A 54 -9.36 16.84 5.02
C GLU A 54 -8.20 17.35 4.15
N GLY A 55 -8.54 18.06 3.06
CA GLY A 55 -7.59 18.75 2.17
C GLY A 55 -7.01 17.89 1.06
N TRP A 56 -7.52 16.69 0.85
CA TRP A 56 -7.17 15.91 -0.34
C TRP A 56 -7.94 16.42 -1.56
N GLN A 57 -7.26 16.41 -2.70
CA GLN A 57 -7.82 16.68 -4.02
C GLN A 57 -7.96 15.34 -4.75
N HIS A 58 -9.09 15.15 -5.40
CA HIS A 58 -9.42 13.95 -6.17
C HIS A 58 -9.66 14.38 -7.62
N GLU A 59 -8.71 14.07 -8.48
CA GLU A 59 -8.74 14.47 -9.89
C GLU A 59 -9.17 13.30 -10.77
N THR A 60 -9.87 13.61 -11.86
CA THR A 60 -10.35 12.67 -12.86
C THR A 60 -9.85 13.07 -14.24
N ASP A 61 -10.08 12.20 -15.23
CA ASP A 61 -9.73 12.44 -16.64
C ASP A 61 -8.22 12.56 -16.93
N ASN A 62 -7.37 12.05 -16.02
CA ASN A 62 -5.94 11.99 -16.21
C ASN A 62 -5.48 10.59 -16.66
N THR A 63 -5.35 10.41 -17.98
CA THR A 63 -5.01 9.11 -18.60
C THR A 63 -3.61 8.57 -18.24
N ASN A 64 -2.80 9.32 -17.49
CA ASN A 64 -1.52 8.84 -16.98
C ASN A 64 -1.64 7.97 -15.74
N PHE A 65 -2.82 7.91 -15.12
CA PHE A 65 -3.11 7.17 -13.91
C PHE A 65 -4.08 6.01 -14.14
N SER A 66 -4.09 5.08 -13.20
CA SER A 66 -5.02 3.96 -13.22
C SER A 66 -6.46 4.49 -13.21
N ASN A 67 -7.33 3.92 -14.02
CA ASN A 67 -8.73 4.37 -14.21
C ASN A 67 -8.90 5.87 -14.54
N GLY A 68 -7.81 6.59 -14.81
CA GLY A 68 -7.85 8.03 -15.10
C GLY A 68 -8.00 8.90 -13.86
N THR A 69 -7.73 8.38 -12.67
CA THR A 69 -7.93 9.06 -11.38
C THR A 69 -6.64 9.19 -10.59
N GLU A 70 -6.53 10.24 -9.79
CA GLU A 70 -5.44 10.46 -8.86
C GLU A 70 -5.92 11.22 -7.63
N SER A 71 -5.34 10.91 -6.47
CA SER A 71 -5.61 11.61 -5.21
C SER A 71 -4.33 12.15 -4.62
N TRP A 72 -4.32 13.45 -4.25
CA TRP A 72 -3.13 14.08 -3.70
C TRP A 72 -3.47 15.14 -2.65
N SER A 73 -2.50 15.43 -1.79
CA SER A 73 -2.54 16.52 -0.83
C SER A 73 -1.16 17.08 -0.55
N SER A 74 -1.09 18.26 0.05
CA SER A 74 0.18 18.89 0.43
C SER A 74 0.04 19.74 1.70
N PHE A 75 1.15 20.02 2.38
CA PHE A 75 1.17 20.90 3.54
C PHE A 75 0.69 22.33 3.26
N SER A 76 0.68 22.76 2.00
CA SER A 76 0.12 24.06 1.65
C SER A 76 -1.40 24.10 1.65
N GLN A 77 -2.06 22.94 1.66
CA GLN A 77 -3.52 22.83 1.55
C GLN A 77 -4.21 22.54 2.87
N VAL A 78 -3.46 22.11 3.87
CA VAL A 78 -4.02 21.63 5.14
C VAL A 78 -3.45 22.38 6.33
N THR A 79 -4.34 22.87 7.17
CA THR A 79 -4.02 23.35 8.51
C THR A 79 -5.26 23.11 9.37
N ASP A 80 -5.13 22.27 10.40
CA ASP A 80 -6.21 22.02 11.35
C ASP A 80 -6.44 23.22 12.29
N GLU A 81 -7.48 23.14 13.14
CA GLU A 81 -7.84 24.20 14.09
C GLU A 81 -6.73 24.49 15.11
N GLU A 82 -5.81 23.55 15.35
CA GLU A 82 -4.65 23.68 16.23
C GLU A 82 -3.39 24.18 15.51
N GLY A 83 -3.47 24.44 14.19
CA GLY A 83 -2.32 24.84 13.36
C GLY A 83 -1.43 23.66 12.96
N LYS A 84 -1.88 22.44 13.19
CA LYS A 84 -1.17 21.23 12.79
C LYS A 84 -1.54 20.82 11.36
N LYS A 85 -0.59 20.21 10.69
CA LYS A 85 -0.79 19.69 9.34
C LYS A 85 -0.98 18.19 9.42
N HIS A 86 -2.19 17.73 9.07
CA HIS A 86 -2.55 16.33 9.12
C HIS A 86 -3.01 15.86 7.74
N ILE A 87 -2.18 15.06 7.08
CA ILE A 87 -2.45 14.53 5.75
C ILE A 87 -2.28 13.01 5.81
N GLU A 88 -3.39 12.31 5.70
CA GLU A 88 -3.44 10.87 5.89
C GLU A 88 -4.41 10.20 4.92
N VAL A 89 -4.03 9.03 4.44
CA VAL A 89 -4.93 8.07 3.80
C VAL A 89 -4.92 6.76 4.57
N THR A 90 -6.11 6.21 4.78
CA THR A 90 -6.31 4.94 5.46
C THR A 90 -7.05 3.97 4.56
N ILE A 91 -6.51 2.76 4.44
CA ILE A 91 -7.16 1.63 3.78
C ILE A 91 -7.42 0.52 4.80
N THR A 92 -8.67 0.06 4.86
CA THR A 92 -9.10 -1.08 5.67
C THR A 92 -9.39 -2.26 4.76
N PHE A 93 -8.80 -3.41 5.02
CA PHE A 93 -8.90 -4.54 4.13
C PHE A 93 -8.84 -5.89 4.85
N LYS A 94 -9.34 -6.92 4.19
CA LYS A 94 -9.06 -8.32 4.49
C LYS A 94 -8.05 -8.82 3.48
N GLY A 95 -7.00 -9.50 3.91
CA GLY A 95 -5.96 -9.99 3.00
C GLY A 95 -4.71 -10.48 3.70
N THR A 96 -3.65 -10.65 2.93
CA THR A 96 -2.30 -11.05 3.37
C THR A 96 -1.22 -10.05 2.93
N GLY A 97 -1.63 -8.95 2.32
CA GLY A 97 -0.73 -7.88 1.91
C GLY A 97 -1.45 -6.71 1.27
N VAL A 98 -0.75 -5.59 1.20
CA VAL A 98 -1.20 -4.37 0.53
C VAL A 98 0.00 -3.64 -0.06
N GLU A 99 -0.15 -3.14 -1.28
CA GLU A 99 0.80 -2.24 -1.92
C GLU A 99 0.10 -0.91 -2.22
N VAL A 100 0.74 0.20 -1.87
CA VAL A 100 0.30 1.56 -2.22
C VAL A 100 1.12 2.03 -3.41
N ARG A 101 0.46 2.32 -4.50
CA ARG A 101 1.10 2.87 -5.69
C ARG A 101 0.75 4.34 -5.87
N GLY A 102 1.72 5.10 -6.34
CA GLY A 102 1.55 6.53 -6.51
C GLY A 102 2.71 7.16 -7.26
N VAL A 103 2.99 8.40 -6.95
CA VAL A 103 3.97 9.22 -7.64
C VAL A 103 5.16 9.52 -6.74
N VAL A 104 6.34 9.45 -7.32
CA VAL A 104 7.57 9.99 -6.77
C VAL A 104 7.89 11.29 -7.50
N ASP A 105 8.19 12.36 -6.76
CA ASP A 105 8.37 13.71 -7.31
C ASP A 105 9.28 14.55 -6.39
N PRO A 106 10.06 15.52 -6.92
CA PRO A 106 10.87 16.42 -6.10
C PRO A 106 10.11 17.23 -5.06
N SER A 107 8.80 17.42 -5.24
CA SER A 107 7.92 18.13 -4.30
C SER A 107 7.31 17.24 -3.23
N HIS A 108 7.46 15.90 -3.34
CA HIS A 108 6.88 14.97 -2.38
C HIS A 108 7.74 14.83 -1.11
N GLY A 109 7.17 14.25 -0.07
CA GLY A 109 7.79 14.16 1.24
C GLY A 109 7.94 12.73 1.76
N LEU A 110 8.36 12.67 3.03
CA LEU A 110 8.54 11.43 3.80
C LEU A 110 7.26 11.06 4.52
N TYR A 111 7.02 9.78 4.67
CA TYR A 111 5.80 9.23 5.26
C TYR A 111 6.11 8.41 6.51
N SER A 112 5.25 8.52 7.52
CA SER A 112 5.10 7.46 8.51
C SER A 112 4.00 6.48 8.06
N VAL A 113 4.20 5.22 8.34
CA VAL A 113 3.30 4.14 7.96
C VAL A 113 2.94 3.32 9.19
N THR A 114 1.64 3.14 9.43
CA THR A 114 1.17 2.28 10.51
C THR A 114 0.33 1.14 9.97
N LEU A 115 0.50 -0.06 10.53
CA LEU A 115 -0.32 -1.22 10.30
C LEU A 115 -0.97 -1.65 11.62
N ASP A 116 -2.29 -1.74 11.64
CA ASP A 116 -3.07 -2.16 12.82
C ASP A 116 -2.74 -1.32 14.07
N GLY A 117 -2.49 -0.02 13.87
CA GLY A 117 -2.16 0.93 14.92
C GLY A 117 -0.71 0.91 15.38
N LYS A 118 0.16 0.10 14.78
CA LYS A 118 1.60 0.10 15.05
C LYS A 118 2.36 0.74 13.90
N GLU A 119 3.27 1.63 14.22
CA GLU A 119 4.24 2.14 13.28
C GLU A 119 5.15 0.99 12.80
N ILE A 120 5.42 0.95 11.51
CA ILE A 120 6.27 -0.06 10.87
C ILE A 120 7.53 0.59 10.33
N ALA A 121 8.66 -0.11 10.49
CA ALA A 121 9.91 0.31 9.89
C ALA A 121 9.92 0.10 8.38
N PHE A 122 10.75 0.85 7.67
CA PHE A 122 10.86 0.75 6.20
C PHE A 122 11.20 -0.67 5.75
N GLU A 123 12.06 -1.38 6.48
CA GLU A 123 12.49 -2.75 6.16
C GLU A 123 11.36 -3.77 6.19
N GLU A 124 10.33 -3.52 7.02
CA GLU A 124 9.15 -4.38 7.10
C GLU A 124 8.19 -4.12 5.93
N GLY A 125 8.05 -2.86 5.54
CA GLY A 125 7.03 -2.43 4.59
C GLY A 125 7.52 -2.22 3.16
N ARG A 126 8.81 -2.14 2.95
CA ARG A 126 9.46 -1.85 1.66
C ARG A 126 8.71 -0.80 0.83
N GLY A 127 9.27 -0.32 -0.22
CA GLY A 127 8.65 0.69 -1.07
C GLY A 127 9.68 1.62 -1.65
N HIS A 128 9.29 2.85 -1.96
CA HIS A 128 10.24 3.87 -2.39
C HIS A 128 11.00 4.42 -1.19
N ASP A 129 12.31 4.30 -1.24
CA ASP A 129 13.24 4.56 -0.14
C ASP A 129 13.82 5.98 -0.22
N TYR A 130 14.02 6.56 0.94
CA TYR A 130 14.86 7.74 1.12
C TYR A 130 15.74 7.56 2.36
N GLU A 131 17.05 7.66 2.16
CA GLU A 131 18.05 7.48 3.22
C GLU A 131 18.48 8.83 3.80
N ILE A 132 18.48 8.93 5.12
CA ILE A 132 19.03 10.06 5.88
C ILE A 132 19.99 9.49 6.94
N GLU A 133 21.27 9.79 6.84
CA GLU A 133 22.31 9.39 7.82
C GLU A 133 22.38 7.87 8.10
N GLY A 134 21.93 7.06 7.14
CA GLY A 134 21.90 5.60 7.24
C GLY A 134 20.55 5.03 7.70
N ASP A 135 19.61 5.87 8.08
CA ASP A 135 18.23 5.45 8.37
C ASP A 135 17.37 5.54 7.11
N HIS A 136 16.51 4.55 6.91
CA HIS A 136 15.63 4.42 5.75
C HIS A 136 14.20 4.84 6.09
N TYR A 137 13.58 5.57 5.16
CA TYR A 137 12.23 6.13 5.33
C TYR A 137 11.35 5.84 4.13
N PHE A 138 10.07 5.59 4.35
CA PHE A 138 9.08 5.62 3.28
C PHE A 138 8.98 7.02 2.69
N SER A 139 9.01 7.12 1.37
CA SER A 139 9.11 8.40 0.71
C SER A 139 8.36 8.46 -0.62
N GLY A 140 7.82 9.63 -0.92
CA GLY A 140 7.43 10.02 -2.27
C GLY A 140 8.45 10.95 -2.94
N TYR A 141 9.53 11.32 -2.23
CA TYR A 141 10.56 12.18 -2.80
C TYR A 141 11.42 11.46 -3.82
N GLY A 142 11.76 12.15 -4.91
CA GLY A 142 12.71 11.69 -5.89
C GLY A 142 13.18 12.84 -6.78
N ASP A 143 14.36 12.71 -7.38
CA ASP A 143 14.97 13.77 -8.21
C ASP A 143 14.17 14.08 -9.47
N GLN A 144 13.31 13.17 -9.88
CA GLN A 144 12.46 13.30 -11.07
C GLN A 144 11.07 12.73 -10.78
N ARG A 145 10.05 13.32 -11.41
CA ARG A 145 8.69 12.78 -11.38
C ARG A 145 8.65 11.42 -12.07
N LYS A 146 8.18 10.42 -11.34
CA LYS A 146 7.93 9.06 -11.82
C LYS A 146 6.55 8.61 -11.37
N LEU A 147 5.77 8.14 -12.33
CA LEU A 147 4.44 7.59 -12.09
C LEU A 147 4.54 6.12 -11.72
N ASP A 148 3.46 5.58 -11.17
CA ASP A 148 3.31 4.15 -10.89
C ASP A 148 4.46 3.56 -10.05
N GLN A 149 4.84 4.27 -9.01
CA GLN A 149 5.87 3.82 -8.08
C GLN A 149 5.24 3.13 -6.86
N SER A 150 5.91 2.10 -6.36
CA SER A 150 5.52 1.45 -5.10
C SER A 150 5.96 2.32 -3.93
N LEU A 151 5.03 3.01 -3.28
CA LEU A 151 5.32 3.85 -2.12
C LEU A 151 5.44 3.04 -0.83
N VAL A 152 4.60 2.02 -0.69
CA VAL A 152 4.60 1.04 0.41
C VAL A 152 4.24 -0.31 -0.15
N ASN A 153 4.91 -1.38 0.29
CA ASN A 153 4.62 -2.75 -0.15
C ASN A 153 4.77 -3.74 1.01
N LEU A 154 3.66 -3.97 1.70
CA LEU A 154 3.55 -4.94 2.80
C LEU A 154 3.04 -6.27 2.28
N GLN A 155 3.79 -7.34 2.49
CA GLN A 155 3.41 -8.68 2.06
C GLN A 155 3.65 -9.69 3.18
N GLY A 156 2.96 -10.83 3.10
CA GLY A 156 3.11 -11.92 4.08
C GLY A 156 2.47 -11.62 5.42
N LEU A 157 1.47 -10.74 5.45
CA LEU A 157 0.67 -10.48 6.65
C LEU A 157 -0.12 -11.74 7.04
N ALA A 158 -0.44 -11.87 8.31
CA ALA A 158 -1.37 -12.91 8.75
C ALA A 158 -2.70 -12.76 8.01
N LYS A 159 -3.31 -13.85 7.56
CA LYS A 159 -4.62 -13.80 6.92
C LYS A 159 -5.65 -13.21 7.89
N GLY A 160 -6.22 -12.08 7.57
CA GLY A 160 -7.12 -11.37 8.49
C GLY A 160 -7.55 -10.00 8.00
N TYR A 161 -8.07 -9.23 8.94
CA TYR A 161 -8.47 -7.84 8.74
C TYR A 161 -7.34 -6.93 9.18
N HIS A 162 -7.01 -5.96 8.34
CA HIS A 162 -5.91 -5.03 8.55
C HIS A 162 -6.34 -3.60 8.25
N GLN A 163 -5.67 -2.66 8.88
CA GLN A 163 -5.77 -1.25 8.58
C GLN A 163 -4.37 -0.67 8.34
N LEU A 164 -4.10 -0.26 7.11
CA LEU A 164 -2.90 0.49 6.76
C LEU A 164 -3.22 1.98 6.74
N ARG A 165 -2.35 2.77 7.34
CA ARG A 165 -2.40 4.21 7.35
C ARG A 165 -1.08 4.77 6.85
N LEU A 166 -1.14 5.64 5.86
CA LEU A 166 -0.03 6.37 5.30
C LEU A 166 -0.19 7.85 5.62
N HIS A 167 0.76 8.42 6.32
CA HIS A 167 0.72 9.78 6.83
C HIS A 167 1.92 10.57 6.32
N LEU A 168 1.69 11.72 5.65
CA LEU A 168 2.75 12.66 5.32
C LEU A 168 3.19 13.34 6.62
N ASP A 169 4.35 12.94 7.14
CA ASP A 169 4.76 13.21 8.50
C ASP A 169 5.43 14.58 8.64
N PRO A 170 4.82 15.55 9.35
CA PRO A 170 5.43 16.86 9.55
C PRO A 170 6.67 16.83 10.47
N SER A 171 6.92 15.73 11.21
CA SER A 171 8.15 15.60 11.99
C SER A 171 9.36 15.19 11.15
N LEU A 172 9.11 14.52 10.02
CA LEU A 172 10.12 14.09 9.06
C LEU A 172 10.33 15.09 7.92
N ASN A 173 9.46 16.08 7.79
CA ASN A 173 9.48 17.09 6.74
C ASN A 173 9.47 18.49 7.35
N ASP A 174 10.00 19.46 6.61
CA ASP A 174 9.76 20.86 6.98
C ASP A 174 8.27 21.20 6.75
N PRO A 175 7.49 21.46 7.81
CA PRO A 175 6.05 21.75 7.69
C PRO A 175 5.75 23.10 7.03
N GLN A 176 6.75 23.97 6.87
CA GLN A 176 6.63 25.20 6.08
C GLN A 176 6.83 24.97 4.59
N SER A 177 7.38 23.79 4.22
CA SER A 177 7.48 23.41 2.81
C SER A 177 6.12 23.02 2.24
N SER A 178 6.02 22.96 0.92
CA SER A 178 4.85 22.47 0.18
C SER A 178 4.92 20.96 -0.09
N ARG A 179 5.54 20.18 0.81
CA ARG A 179 5.68 18.73 0.61
C ARG A 179 4.31 18.10 0.40
N ALA A 180 4.27 17.16 -0.55
CA ALA A 180 3.04 16.54 -1.01
C ALA A 180 3.11 15.00 -0.91
N ILE A 181 1.94 14.40 -1.01
CA ILE A 181 1.72 12.97 -1.21
C ILE A 181 0.73 12.80 -2.36
N GLN A 182 0.96 11.82 -3.22
CA GLN A 182 0.06 11.49 -4.33
C GLN A 182 -0.05 9.99 -4.49
N VAL A 183 -1.28 9.49 -4.45
CA VAL A 183 -1.62 8.08 -4.61
C VAL A 183 -2.45 7.87 -5.88
N ASP A 184 -2.27 6.71 -6.52
CA ASP A 184 -2.95 6.30 -7.74
C ASP A 184 -3.87 5.11 -7.49
N ARG A 185 -3.40 4.12 -6.77
CA ARG A 185 -4.17 2.92 -6.44
C ARG A 185 -3.55 2.12 -5.30
N PHE A 186 -4.34 1.18 -4.80
CA PHE A 186 -3.89 0.18 -3.84
C PHE A 186 -4.04 -1.22 -4.46
N ILE A 187 -3.17 -2.14 -4.08
CA ILE A 187 -3.24 -3.52 -4.55
C ILE A 187 -3.27 -4.44 -3.34
N LEU A 188 -4.39 -5.09 -3.12
CA LEU A 188 -4.56 -6.06 -2.05
C LEU A 188 -4.06 -7.44 -2.50
N SER A 189 -3.42 -8.17 -1.60
CA SER A 189 -2.93 -9.53 -1.83
C SER A 189 -3.72 -10.54 -1.01
N GLY A 190 -3.88 -11.74 -1.57
CA GLY A 190 -4.59 -12.86 -0.95
C GLY A 190 -5.87 -13.25 -1.68
N LYS A 191 -6.12 -14.55 -1.77
CA LYS A 191 -7.23 -15.15 -2.54
C LYS A 191 -8.61 -14.58 -2.20
N ASP A 192 -8.83 -14.22 -0.94
CA ASP A 192 -10.11 -13.67 -0.46
C ASP A 192 -9.97 -12.18 -0.07
N SER A 193 -9.02 -11.48 -0.70
CA SER A 193 -8.78 -10.06 -0.38
C SER A 193 -9.99 -9.19 -0.69
N GLN A 194 -10.30 -8.28 0.22
CA GLN A 194 -11.46 -7.42 0.14
C GLN A 194 -11.17 -6.06 0.77
N LEU A 195 -11.55 -5.00 0.07
CA LEU A 195 -11.62 -3.67 0.65
C LEU A 195 -12.85 -3.57 1.57
N LEU A 196 -12.68 -2.94 2.71
CA LEU A 196 -13.73 -2.70 3.70
C LEU A 196 -13.83 -1.19 4.00
N SER A 197 -15.02 -0.73 4.31
CA SER A 197 -15.15 0.58 4.96
C SER A 197 -14.84 0.44 6.47
N GLN A 198 -14.61 1.57 7.13
CA GLN A 198 -14.42 1.59 8.58
C GLN A 198 -15.67 1.08 9.32
N GLU A 199 -16.85 1.39 8.81
CA GLU A 199 -18.14 0.92 9.36
C GLU A 199 -18.29 -0.60 9.24
N GLU A 200 -17.91 -1.16 8.08
CA GLU A 200 -17.91 -2.61 7.86
C GLU A 200 -16.98 -3.33 8.86
N LEU A 201 -15.77 -2.80 9.07
CA LEU A 201 -14.86 -3.36 10.09
C LEU A 201 -15.44 -3.25 11.49
N GLN A 202 -16.01 -2.12 11.88
CA GLN A 202 -16.65 -1.94 13.18
C GLN A 202 -17.81 -2.90 13.39
N GLN A 203 -18.58 -3.18 12.35
CA GLN A 203 -19.67 -4.16 12.42
C GLN A 203 -19.13 -5.58 12.64
N ILE A 204 -18.09 -6.00 11.93
CA ILE A 204 -17.43 -7.30 12.09
C ILE A 204 -16.91 -7.46 13.52
N ILE A 205 -16.29 -6.43 14.09
CA ILE A 205 -15.79 -6.43 15.47
C ILE A 205 -16.95 -6.61 16.46
N ARG A 206 -18.05 -5.86 16.32
CA ARG A 206 -19.23 -5.98 17.18
C ARG A 206 -19.81 -7.40 17.17
N GLU A 207 -20.00 -7.96 15.99
CA GLU A 207 -20.52 -9.32 15.82
C GLU A 207 -19.59 -10.37 16.43
N GLY A 208 -18.28 -10.19 16.31
CA GLY A 208 -17.28 -11.07 16.96
C GLY A 208 -17.37 -11.02 18.48
N VAL A 209 -17.49 -9.84 19.06
CA VAL A 209 -17.62 -9.64 20.51
C VAL A 209 -18.91 -10.28 21.04
N GLU A 210 -20.04 -10.11 20.36
CA GLU A 210 -21.32 -10.72 20.78
C GLU A 210 -21.27 -12.26 20.73
N LYS A 211 -20.61 -12.85 19.73
CA LYS A 211 -20.41 -14.31 19.67
C LYS A 211 -19.58 -14.83 20.85
N ILE A 212 -18.49 -14.13 21.20
CA ILE A 212 -17.63 -14.50 22.34
C ILE A 212 -18.43 -14.45 23.65
N LYS A 213 -19.22 -13.40 23.88
CA LYS A 213 -20.08 -13.27 25.07
C LYS A 213 -21.08 -14.41 25.16
N ALA A 214 -21.73 -14.76 24.05
CA ALA A 214 -22.71 -15.85 24.02
C ALA A 214 -22.07 -17.21 24.40
N THR A 215 -20.85 -17.49 23.88
CA THR A 215 -20.14 -18.76 24.18
C THR A 215 -19.59 -18.82 25.60
N SER A 216 -19.37 -17.68 26.25
CA SER A 216 -18.81 -17.61 27.61
C SER A 216 -19.89 -17.79 28.70
N LEU A 217 -21.17 -17.90 28.35
CA LEU A 217 -22.31 -18.04 29.26
C LEU A 217 -22.85 -19.49 29.28
N GLU A 218 -22.29 -20.38 28.50
CA GLU A 218 -22.53 -21.85 28.54
C GLU A 218 -21.43 -22.55 29.36
#